data_78c0a8bd08d2c51de63154fcd75688c1
#
_entry.id   78c0a8bd08d2c51de63154fcd75688c1
#
_cell.length_a   1.000
_cell.length_b   1.000
_cell.length_c   1.000
_cell.angle_alpha   90.00
_cell.angle_beta   90.00
_cell.angle_gamma   90.00
#
_symmetry.space_group_name_H-M   'P 1'
#
loop_
_entity.id
_entity.type
_entity.pdbx_description
1 polymer ?
#
loop_
_entity_poly.entity_id
_entity_poly.type
_entity_poly.pdbx_seq_one_letter_code
_entity_poly.pdbx_strand_id
1 'polypeptide(L)'
;MAKIKIMPCLDMREGRVVKGVHFVDIADAGDPVECAKAYCAAGADELALLDITATVEKRATLADVVKRVAEVCTVPFTVGGGINSVEAAGVVLKAGANKISTSSAAFRNPQLIPDLIKEFGVDAVTVAIDVDVNPALPSGYEVYIDGGRTATGFDAVEFAKKVDGYGIKTILPTSKAGDGAKTGYDLPVIKAMHDVCNAEIVASGGAGKLEHFAEAAEAGATVLLAASVFHFHMIDIPELKRYLADRNFDVAL
;
A
#
# COMPACT_ATOMS: atom_id res chain seq x y z
N MET A 1 -4.76 -17.80 13.60
CA MET A 1 -4.04 -17.08 12.51
C MET A 1 -4.56 -15.65 12.47
N ALA A 2 -3.75 -14.68 12.03
CA ALA A 2 -4.24 -13.33 11.82
C ALA A 2 -5.25 -13.32 10.65
N LYS A 3 -6.24 -12.42 10.72
CA LYS A 3 -7.23 -12.26 9.65
C LYS A 3 -6.57 -11.66 8.41
N ILE A 4 -6.75 -12.29 7.27
CA ILE A 4 -6.26 -11.81 5.98
C ILE A 4 -7.25 -10.81 5.39
N LYS A 5 -6.73 -9.67 4.93
CA LYS A 5 -7.49 -8.57 4.33
C LYS A 5 -7.10 -8.39 2.85
N ILE A 6 -8.09 -8.16 2.01
CA ILE A 6 -7.90 -7.84 0.60
C ILE A 6 -8.03 -6.33 0.40
N MET A 7 -6.98 -5.72 -0.18
CA MET A 7 -6.84 -4.28 -0.33
C MET A 7 -6.58 -3.90 -1.80
N PRO A 8 -7.62 -3.62 -2.58
CA PRO A 8 -7.42 -3.02 -3.91
C PRO A 8 -6.72 -1.67 -3.82
N CYS A 9 -5.80 -1.40 -4.77
CA CYS A 9 -5.08 -0.14 -4.87
C CYS A 9 -5.56 0.66 -6.08
N LEU A 10 -5.91 1.93 -5.86
CA LEU A 10 -6.26 2.91 -6.86
C LEU A 10 -5.08 3.86 -7.05
N ASP A 11 -4.20 3.56 -8.03
CA ASP A 11 -3.15 4.50 -8.41
C ASP A 11 -3.80 5.67 -9.14
N MET A 12 -3.55 6.89 -8.69
CA MET A 12 -4.20 8.09 -9.23
C MET A 12 -3.21 9.04 -9.90
N ARG A 13 -3.64 9.60 -11.02
CA ARG A 13 -2.98 10.69 -11.70
C ARG A 13 -4.01 11.72 -12.13
N GLU A 14 -3.82 12.97 -11.71
CA GLU A 14 -4.71 14.09 -12.08
C GLU A 14 -6.20 13.83 -11.79
N GLY A 15 -6.49 13.16 -10.64
CA GLY A 15 -7.85 12.86 -10.21
C GLY A 15 -8.51 11.66 -10.90
N ARG A 16 -7.80 10.91 -11.73
CA ARG A 16 -8.25 9.68 -12.40
C ARG A 16 -7.49 8.48 -11.90
N VAL A 17 -8.15 7.33 -11.87
CA VAL A 17 -7.47 6.06 -11.63
C VAL A 17 -6.68 5.68 -12.87
N VAL A 18 -5.44 5.30 -12.67
CA VAL A 18 -4.52 4.91 -13.74
C VAL A 18 -3.82 3.61 -13.39
N LYS A 19 -3.34 2.90 -14.40
CA LYS A 19 -2.44 1.76 -14.20
C LYS A 19 -1.35 1.74 -15.26
N GLY A 20 -0.11 1.57 -14.80
CA GLY A 20 1.05 1.35 -15.65
C GLY A 20 1.76 0.05 -15.27
N VAL A 21 2.72 -0.36 -16.08
CA VAL A 21 3.69 -1.41 -15.78
C VAL A 21 5.02 -0.73 -15.47
N HIS A 22 5.65 -1.05 -14.33
CA HIS A 22 6.89 -0.40 -13.86
C HIS A 22 6.83 1.14 -13.90
N PHE A 23 5.66 1.72 -13.54
CA PHE A 23 5.42 3.18 -13.54
C PHE A 23 5.49 3.85 -14.93
N VAL A 24 5.45 3.09 -16.02
CA VAL A 24 5.40 3.56 -17.42
C VAL A 24 4.17 3.01 -18.13
N ASP A 25 3.86 3.52 -19.32
CA ASP A 25 2.71 3.12 -20.17
C ASP A 25 1.37 3.21 -19.41
N ILE A 26 1.14 4.37 -18.79
CA ILE A 26 -0.01 4.61 -17.90
C ILE A 26 -1.29 4.70 -18.73
N ALA A 27 -2.22 3.75 -18.49
CA ALA A 27 -3.57 3.74 -19.04
C ALA A 27 -4.59 4.23 -18.00
N ASP A 28 -5.65 4.92 -18.48
CA ASP A 28 -6.79 5.31 -17.65
C ASP A 28 -7.60 4.05 -17.26
N ALA A 29 -7.87 3.89 -15.97
CA ALA A 29 -8.62 2.78 -15.40
C ALA A 29 -9.97 3.21 -14.79
N GLY A 30 -10.36 4.50 -14.90
CA GLY A 30 -11.69 4.96 -14.55
C GLY A 30 -11.76 6.09 -13.51
N ASP A 31 -12.98 6.35 -13.05
CA ASP A 31 -13.27 7.31 -11.98
C ASP A 31 -13.01 6.66 -10.61
N PRO A 32 -12.24 7.30 -9.70
CA PRO A 32 -11.90 6.74 -8.40
C PRO A 32 -13.12 6.46 -7.51
N VAL A 33 -14.20 7.24 -7.64
CA VAL A 33 -15.43 7.06 -6.85
C VAL A 33 -16.16 5.81 -7.30
N GLU A 34 -16.30 5.59 -8.61
CA GLU A 34 -16.95 4.38 -9.15
C GLU A 34 -16.11 3.13 -8.88
N CYS A 35 -14.78 3.22 -8.98
CA CYS A 35 -13.88 2.11 -8.61
C CYS A 35 -14.01 1.76 -7.11
N ALA A 36 -13.99 2.75 -6.22
CA ALA A 36 -14.14 2.52 -4.78
C ALA A 36 -15.47 1.85 -4.45
N LYS A 37 -16.56 2.32 -5.05
CA LYS A 37 -17.91 1.77 -4.90
C LYS A 37 -17.99 0.31 -5.36
N ALA A 38 -17.39 0.02 -6.52
CA ALA A 38 -17.33 -1.34 -7.05
C ALA A 38 -16.55 -2.29 -6.16
N TYR A 39 -15.38 -1.86 -5.63
CA TYR A 39 -14.57 -2.69 -4.73
C TYR A 39 -15.22 -2.91 -3.36
N CYS A 40 -15.86 -1.88 -2.80
CA CYS A 40 -16.66 -2.05 -1.59
C CYS A 40 -17.79 -3.07 -1.80
N ALA A 41 -18.51 -2.97 -2.91
CA ALA A 41 -19.58 -3.91 -3.25
C ALA A 41 -19.06 -5.34 -3.52
N ALA A 42 -17.84 -5.48 -4.04
CA ALA A 42 -17.17 -6.76 -4.25
C ALA A 42 -16.60 -7.38 -2.97
N GLY A 43 -16.69 -6.69 -1.82
CA GLY A 43 -16.25 -7.20 -0.53
C GLY A 43 -14.76 -6.99 -0.24
N ALA A 44 -14.14 -5.92 -0.76
CA ALA A 44 -12.82 -5.48 -0.30
C ALA A 44 -12.85 -5.22 1.22
N ASP A 45 -11.75 -5.50 1.92
CA ASP A 45 -11.65 -5.27 3.37
C ASP A 45 -11.08 -3.88 3.68
N GLU A 46 -10.19 -3.39 2.84
CA GLU A 46 -9.60 -2.04 2.89
C GLU A 46 -9.40 -1.54 1.44
N LEU A 47 -9.16 -0.23 1.26
CA LEU A 47 -8.75 0.36 -0.01
C LEU A 47 -7.46 1.18 0.16
N ALA A 48 -6.65 1.26 -0.90
CA ALA A 48 -5.56 2.23 -1.02
C ALA A 48 -5.82 3.20 -2.18
N LEU A 49 -5.60 4.48 -1.94
CA LEU A 49 -5.57 5.54 -2.95
C LEU A 49 -4.16 6.12 -2.96
N LEU A 50 -3.41 5.94 -4.05
CA LEU A 50 -2.03 6.40 -4.16
C LEU A 50 -1.91 7.46 -5.27
N ASP A 51 -1.73 8.72 -4.92
CA ASP A 51 -1.45 9.77 -5.90
C ASP A 51 0.03 9.68 -6.34
N ILE A 52 0.25 9.14 -7.53
CA ILE A 52 1.60 8.95 -8.10
C ILE A 52 2.20 10.23 -8.69
N THR A 53 1.46 11.36 -8.69
CA THR A 53 1.89 12.65 -9.24
C THR A 53 1.86 13.78 -8.21
N ALA A 54 1.68 13.45 -6.94
CA ALA A 54 1.46 14.42 -5.89
C ALA A 54 2.61 15.45 -5.80
N THR A 55 2.29 16.68 -6.21
CA THR A 55 3.06 17.88 -5.93
C THR A 55 2.28 18.77 -4.97
N VAL A 56 2.95 19.75 -4.37
CA VAL A 56 2.30 20.69 -3.42
C VAL A 56 1.08 21.37 -4.06
N GLU A 57 1.13 21.66 -5.35
CA GLU A 57 0.06 22.37 -6.10
C GLU A 57 -1.17 21.48 -6.37
N LYS A 58 -1.04 20.15 -6.37
CA LYS A 58 -2.13 19.20 -6.67
C LYS A 58 -2.89 18.69 -5.44
N ARG A 59 -2.55 19.16 -4.23
CA ARG A 59 -3.20 18.69 -2.99
C ARG A 59 -4.70 18.99 -2.89
N ALA A 60 -5.14 20.09 -3.44
CA ALA A 60 -6.57 20.44 -3.44
C ALA A 60 -7.39 19.43 -4.25
N THR A 61 -6.86 19.00 -5.41
CA THR A 61 -7.49 17.97 -6.25
C THR A 61 -7.55 16.63 -5.53
N LEU A 62 -6.48 16.24 -4.85
CA LEU A 62 -6.46 15.01 -4.05
C LEU A 62 -7.51 15.04 -2.92
N ALA A 63 -7.58 16.14 -2.16
CA ALA A 63 -8.54 16.29 -1.07
C ALA A 63 -10.00 16.21 -1.57
N ASP A 64 -10.31 16.79 -2.73
CA ASP A 64 -11.64 16.69 -3.34
C ASP A 64 -11.98 15.24 -3.74
N VAL A 65 -11.05 14.53 -4.39
CA VAL A 65 -11.22 13.12 -4.72
C VAL A 65 -11.42 12.29 -3.46
N VAL A 66 -10.60 12.49 -2.42
CA VAL A 66 -10.70 11.77 -1.14
C VAL A 66 -12.07 11.98 -0.51
N LYS A 67 -12.58 13.22 -0.50
CA LYS A 67 -13.91 13.54 0.03
C LYS A 67 -15.01 12.80 -0.73
N ARG A 68 -14.98 12.81 -2.05
CA ARG A 68 -15.97 12.12 -2.90
C ARG A 68 -15.90 10.60 -2.72
N VAL A 69 -14.72 10.03 -2.58
CA VAL A 69 -14.54 8.59 -2.28
C VAL A 69 -15.07 8.27 -0.89
N ALA A 70 -14.82 9.11 0.12
CA ALA A 70 -15.31 8.91 1.49
C ALA A 70 -16.85 8.86 1.57
N GLU A 71 -17.56 9.55 0.67
CA GLU A 71 -19.03 9.53 0.62
C GLU A 71 -19.61 8.18 0.20
N VAL A 72 -18.84 7.33 -0.50
CA VAL A 72 -19.30 6.06 -1.04
C VAL A 72 -18.55 4.84 -0.50
N CYS A 73 -17.36 5.03 0.05
CA CYS A 73 -16.52 3.96 0.56
C CYS A 73 -17.05 3.47 1.92
N THR A 74 -17.32 2.19 2.03
CA THR A 74 -17.87 1.56 3.25
C THR A 74 -16.81 0.81 4.05
N VAL A 75 -15.57 0.77 3.56
CA VAL A 75 -14.43 0.12 4.22
C VAL A 75 -13.35 1.15 4.55
N PRO A 76 -12.45 0.88 5.51
CA PRO A 76 -11.32 1.76 5.77
C PRO A 76 -10.47 1.98 4.51
N PHE A 77 -10.03 3.21 4.28
CA PHE A 77 -9.12 3.48 3.18
C PHE A 77 -7.92 4.34 3.58
N THR A 78 -6.79 4.00 2.96
CA THR A 78 -5.49 4.63 3.14
C THR A 78 -5.20 5.54 1.95
N VAL A 79 -4.77 6.76 2.20
CA VAL A 79 -4.35 7.70 1.15
C VAL A 79 -2.85 7.94 1.23
N GLY A 80 -2.17 7.70 0.12
CA GLY A 80 -0.73 7.94 -0.04
C GLY A 80 -0.42 8.85 -1.22
N GLY A 81 0.86 9.21 -1.32
CA GLY A 81 1.36 10.15 -2.32
C GLY A 81 1.49 11.56 -1.77
N GLY A 82 2.72 12.10 -1.78
CA GLY A 82 3.01 13.46 -1.37
C GLY A 82 2.79 13.82 0.10
N ILE A 83 2.52 12.86 0.99
CA ILE A 83 2.37 13.09 2.43
C ILE A 83 3.75 13.31 3.05
N ASN A 84 4.13 14.55 3.22
CA ASN A 84 5.47 14.97 3.66
C ASN A 84 5.47 15.89 4.89
N SER A 85 4.30 16.15 5.48
CA SER A 85 4.16 16.93 6.71
C SER A 85 2.88 16.57 7.45
N VAL A 86 2.78 16.96 8.71
CA VAL A 86 1.58 16.79 9.55
C VAL A 86 0.39 17.54 8.94
N GLU A 87 0.62 18.75 8.40
CA GLU A 87 -0.43 19.55 7.75
C GLU A 87 -0.98 18.83 6.50
N ALA A 88 -0.09 18.22 5.67
CA ALA A 88 -0.50 17.47 4.49
C ALA A 88 -1.35 16.26 4.85
N ALA A 89 -0.95 15.51 5.89
CA ALA A 89 -1.73 14.41 6.43
C ALA A 89 -3.10 14.88 6.96
N GLY A 90 -3.12 15.99 7.70
CA GLY A 90 -4.34 16.57 8.25
C GLY A 90 -5.37 16.97 7.19
N VAL A 91 -4.94 17.46 6.04
CA VAL A 91 -5.84 17.79 4.91
C VAL A 91 -6.55 16.52 4.40
N VAL A 92 -5.83 15.45 4.22
CA VAL A 92 -6.33 14.18 3.67
C VAL A 92 -7.24 13.45 4.67
N LEU A 93 -6.84 13.41 5.96
CA LEU A 93 -7.66 12.81 7.02
C LEU A 93 -8.97 13.59 7.25
N LYS A 94 -8.92 14.91 7.24
CA LYS A 94 -10.13 15.75 7.33
C LYS A 94 -11.05 15.60 6.12
N ALA A 95 -10.52 15.24 4.95
CA ALA A 95 -11.32 14.93 3.77
C ALA A 95 -12.04 13.57 3.85
N GLY A 96 -11.70 12.73 4.85
CA GLY A 96 -12.41 11.49 5.14
C GLY A 96 -11.57 10.21 5.02
N ALA A 97 -10.27 10.29 4.71
CA ALA A 97 -9.38 9.13 4.78
C ALA A 97 -9.27 8.59 6.21
N ASN A 98 -9.19 7.28 6.37
CA ASN A 98 -8.99 6.63 7.66
C ASN A 98 -7.51 6.56 8.04
N LYS A 99 -6.64 6.37 7.04
CA LYS A 99 -5.19 6.25 7.20
C LYS A 99 -4.47 7.08 6.14
N ILE A 100 -3.27 7.51 6.46
CA ILE A 100 -2.32 8.06 5.48
C ILE A 100 -1.15 7.10 5.28
N SER A 101 -0.54 7.17 4.10
CA SER A 101 0.71 6.47 3.81
C SER A 101 1.81 7.46 3.45
N THR A 102 2.94 7.38 4.15
CA THR A 102 4.15 8.15 3.87
C THR A 102 5.31 7.22 3.53
N SER A 103 6.16 7.59 2.57
CA SER A 103 7.30 6.81 2.10
C SER A 103 8.58 7.65 2.11
N SER A 104 8.96 8.27 1.01
CA SER A 104 10.20 9.04 0.85
C SER A 104 10.39 10.12 1.91
N ALA A 105 9.30 10.75 2.36
CA ALA A 105 9.34 11.78 3.40
C ALA A 105 9.72 11.18 4.77
N ALA A 106 9.16 10.03 5.11
CA ALA A 106 9.49 9.31 6.34
C ALA A 106 10.95 8.84 6.36
N PHE A 107 11.50 8.45 5.22
CA PHE A 107 12.92 8.09 5.10
C PHE A 107 13.82 9.31 5.29
N ARG A 108 13.53 10.44 4.62
CA ARG A 108 14.32 11.67 4.69
C ARG A 108 14.24 12.38 6.04
N ASN A 109 13.08 12.33 6.67
CA ASN A 109 12.83 12.92 7.98
C ASN A 109 12.09 11.90 8.87
N PRO A 110 12.81 11.00 9.56
CA PRO A 110 12.19 9.99 10.43
C PRO A 110 11.37 10.59 11.59
N GLN A 111 11.61 11.84 11.98
CA GLN A 111 10.80 12.53 12.99
C GLN A 111 9.36 12.76 12.53
N LEU A 112 9.10 12.76 11.23
CA LEU A 112 7.75 12.89 10.69
C LEU A 112 6.81 11.78 11.22
N ILE A 113 7.30 10.54 11.41
CA ILE A 113 6.48 9.42 11.88
C ILE A 113 5.97 9.66 13.31
N PRO A 114 6.82 9.94 14.32
CA PRO A 114 6.35 10.31 15.66
C PRO A 114 5.43 11.52 15.69
N ASP A 115 5.69 12.52 14.86
CA ASP A 115 4.86 13.73 14.80
C ASP A 115 3.44 13.41 14.25
N LEU A 116 3.35 12.56 13.22
CA LEU A 116 2.07 12.06 12.68
C LEU A 116 1.32 11.22 13.72
N ILE A 117 2.01 10.31 14.41
CA ILE A 117 1.42 9.47 15.46
C ILE A 117 0.87 10.33 16.61
N LYS A 118 1.63 11.33 17.02
CA LYS A 118 1.22 12.25 18.10
C LYS A 118 -0.04 13.03 17.77
N GLU A 119 -0.18 13.47 16.51
CA GLU A 119 -1.31 14.30 16.08
C GLU A 119 -2.56 13.48 15.74
N PHE A 120 -2.39 12.33 15.07
CA PHE A 120 -3.51 11.58 14.48
C PHE A 120 -3.71 10.17 15.08
N GLY A 121 -2.82 9.74 15.95
CA GLY A 121 -2.84 8.39 16.49
C GLY A 121 -2.11 7.39 15.61
N VAL A 122 -1.68 6.29 16.23
CA VAL A 122 -0.86 5.25 15.59
C VAL A 122 -1.60 4.50 14.48
N ASP A 123 -2.91 4.34 14.62
CA ASP A 123 -3.76 3.62 13.66
C ASP A 123 -3.96 4.39 12.34
N ALA A 124 -3.71 5.71 12.35
CA ALA A 124 -3.82 6.56 11.17
C ALA A 124 -2.56 6.56 10.28
N VAL A 125 -1.46 5.91 10.70
CA VAL A 125 -0.16 6.03 10.01
C VAL A 125 0.29 4.70 9.44
N THR A 126 0.49 4.67 8.11
CA THR A 126 1.14 3.59 7.39
C THR A 126 2.49 4.09 6.85
N VAL A 127 3.54 3.28 6.97
CA VAL A 127 4.83 3.58 6.34
C VAL A 127 5.02 2.67 5.13
N ALA A 128 5.07 3.27 3.94
CA ALA A 128 5.39 2.55 2.71
C ALA A 128 6.90 2.54 2.47
N ILE A 129 7.42 1.40 2.03
CA ILE A 129 8.85 1.18 1.80
C ILE A 129 9.02 0.57 0.41
N ASP A 130 9.42 1.37 -0.57
CA ASP A 130 9.81 0.84 -1.87
C ASP A 130 11.14 0.11 -1.72
N VAL A 131 11.20 -1.14 -2.21
CA VAL A 131 12.38 -2.00 -2.05
C VAL A 131 12.84 -2.57 -3.39
N ASP A 132 14.14 -2.78 -3.51
CA ASP A 132 14.75 -3.53 -4.61
C ASP A 132 15.91 -4.38 -4.09
N VAL A 133 16.30 -5.40 -4.84
CA VAL A 133 17.38 -6.32 -4.46
C VAL A 133 18.72 -5.61 -4.48
N ASN A 134 19.46 -5.73 -3.37
CA ASN A 134 20.86 -5.30 -3.27
C ASN A 134 21.65 -6.30 -2.42
N PRO A 135 22.35 -7.28 -3.05
CA PRO A 135 23.09 -8.32 -2.34
C PRO A 135 24.25 -7.82 -1.49
N ALA A 136 24.64 -6.54 -1.62
CA ALA A 136 25.70 -5.94 -0.79
C ALA A 136 25.19 -5.55 0.61
N LEU A 137 23.88 -5.52 0.84
CA LEU A 137 23.28 -5.19 2.13
C LEU A 137 22.92 -6.46 2.94
N PRO A 138 22.88 -6.37 4.28
CA PRO A 138 22.65 -7.52 5.15
C PRO A 138 21.38 -8.32 4.87
N SER A 139 20.27 -7.63 4.59
CA SER A 139 19.00 -8.30 4.23
C SER A 139 18.92 -8.73 2.76
N GLY A 140 19.82 -8.25 1.91
CA GLY A 140 19.74 -8.38 0.45
C GLY A 140 18.80 -7.39 -0.20
N TYR A 141 18.21 -6.44 0.53
CA TYR A 141 17.24 -5.46 0.05
C TYR A 141 17.60 -4.04 0.45
N GLU A 142 17.39 -3.12 -0.47
CA GLU A 142 17.65 -1.70 -0.34
C GLU A 142 16.36 -0.88 -0.37
N VAL A 143 16.30 0.16 0.48
CA VAL A 143 15.22 1.15 0.41
C VAL A 143 15.40 2.04 -0.81
N TYR A 144 14.33 2.21 -1.57
CA TYR A 144 14.21 3.19 -2.63
C TYR A 144 13.26 4.33 -2.23
N ILE A 145 13.50 5.52 -2.75
CA ILE A 145 12.67 6.71 -2.55
C ILE A 145 12.32 7.34 -3.90
N ASP A 146 11.52 8.42 -3.88
CA ASP A 146 11.09 9.14 -5.10
C ASP A 146 10.31 8.26 -6.08
N GLY A 147 9.40 7.41 -5.54
CA GLY A 147 8.65 6.46 -6.35
C GLY A 147 9.56 5.43 -7.03
N GLY A 148 10.48 4.84 -6.26
CA GLY A 148 11.38 3.78 -6.72
C GLY A 148 12.54 4.24 -7.62
N ARG A 149 12.79 5.57 -7.75
CA ARG A 149 13.82 6.09 -8.66
C ARG A 149 15.19 6.30 -8.04
N THR A 150 15.25 6.53 -6.73
CA THR A 150 16.48 6.87 -6.03
C THR A 150 16.84 5.78 -5.02
N ALA A 151 17.94 5.11 -5.25
CA ALA A 151 18.56 4.18 -4.31
C ALA A 151 19.15 4.94 -3.11
N THR A 152 19.01 4.41 -1.90
CA THR A 152 19.45 5.10 -0.68
C THR A 152 20.71 4.53 -0.04
N GLY A 153 21.12 3.32 -0.43
CA GLY A 153 22.19 2.56 0.24
C GLY A 153 21.77 2.02 1.60
N PHE A 154 20.50 2.13 2.00
CA PHE A 154 20.05 1.72 3.33
C PHE A 154 19.30 0.39 3.27
N ASP A 155 19.60 -0.50 4.22
CA ASP A 155 18.95 -1.81 4.32
C ASP A 155 17.46 -1.68 4.63
N ALA A 156 16.62 -2.32 3.81
CA ALA A 156 15.17 -2.18 3.89
C ALA A 156 14.57 -2.82 5.16
N VAL A 157 15.14 -3.93 5.62
CA VAL A 157 14.67 -4.63 6.83
C VAL A 157 15.09 -3.84 8.08
N GLU A 158 16.28 -3.26 8.11
CA GLU A 158 16.71 -2.38 9.20
C GLU A 158 15.85 -1.09 9.23
N PHE A 159 15.44 -0.56 8.08
CA PHE A 159 14.51 0.57 8.06
C PHE A 159 13.13 0.17 8.59
N ALA A 160 12.61 -1.00 8.20
CA ALA A 160 11.34 -1.53 8.71
C ALA A 160 11.38 -1.68 10.24
N LYS A 161 12.43 -2.27 10.81
CA LYS A 161 12.63 -2.35 12.28
C LYS A 161 12.66 -0.99 12.95
N LYS A 162 13.33 -0.01 12.33
CA LYS A 162 13.38 1.36 12.86
C LYS A 162 12.00 1.98 12.93
N VAL A 163 11.18 1.85 11.88
CA VAL A 163 9.84 2.45 11.86
C VAL A 163 8.86 1.67 12.74
N ASP A 164 8.98 0.34 12.84
CA ASP A 164 8.23 -0.49 13.80
C ASP A 164 8.50 -0.04 15.25
N GLY A 165 9.73 0.36 15.55
CA GLY A 165 10.14 0.89 16.86
C GLY A 165 9.40 2.17 17.29
N TYR A 166 8.75 2.89 16.37
CA TYR A 166 7.84 4.00 16.69
C TYR A 166 6.43 3.53 17.08
N GLY A 167 6.16 2.22 17.00
CA GLY A 167 4.89 1.59 17.37
C GLY A 167 3.82 1.65 16.28
N ILE A 168 4.18 1.94 15.02
CA ILE A 168 3.23 1.91 13.90
C ILE A 168 2.58 0.55 13.77
N LYS A 169 1.36 0.52 13.20
CA LYS A 169 0.58 -0.71 13.04
C LYS A 169 0.71 -1.34 11.66
N THR A 170 1.19 -0.59 10.66
CA THR A 170 1.16 -1.05 9.28
C THR A 170 2.43 -0.61 8.53
N ILE A 171 3.13 -1.59 7.96
CA ILE A 171 4.25 -1.40 7.02
C ILE A 171 3.84 -1.94 5.66
N LEU A 172 4.08 -1.17 4.61
CA LEU A 172 3.71 -1.51 3.24
C LEU A 172 4.98 -1.61 2.36
N PRO A 173 5.67 -2.78 2.34
CA PRO A 173 6.74 -3.00 1.38
C PRO A 173 6.20 -3.12 -0.04
N THR A 174 6.78 -2.39 -0.99
CA THR A 174 6.50 -2.51 -2.42
C THR A 174 7.75 -2.94 -3.16
N SER A 175 7.73 -4.15 -3.72
CA SER A 175 8.83 -4.64 -4.57
C SER A 175 8.81 -3.90 -5.90
N LYS A 176 9.85 -3.13 -6.17
CA LYS A 176 10.03 -2.38 -7.42
C LYS A 176 10.13 -3.31 -8.63
N ALA A 177 10.84 -4.42 -8.50
CA ALA A 177 10.96 -5.43 -9.56
C ALA A 177 9.64 -6.17 -9.80
N GLY A 178 8.82 -6.35 -8.75
CA GLY A 178 7.53 -7.03 -8.81
C GLY A 178 6.39 -6.16 -9.31
N ASP A 179 6.46 -4.83 -9.17
CA ASP A 179 5.33 -3.96 -9.48
C ASP A 179 4.93 -4.03 -10.97
N GLY A 180 3.67 -4.42 -11.21
CA GLY A 180 3.11 -4.62 -12.53
C GLY A 180 3.56 -5.90 -13.25
N ALA A 181 4.56 -6.63 -12.76
CA ALA A 181 5.15 -7.80 -13.43
C ALA A 181 4.22 -9.04 -13.42
N LYS A 182 3.30 -9.15 -12.46
CA LYS A 182 2.36 -10.29 -12.29
C LYS A 182 3.03 -11.65 -12.09
N THR A 183 4.28 -11.65 -11.62
CA THR A 183 5.11 -12.87 -11.43
C THR A 183 5.09 -13.41 -10.00
N GLY A 184 4.36 -12.77 -9.11
CA GLY A 184 4.28 -13.06 -7.68
C GLY A 184 4.81 -11.91 -6.83
N TYR A 185 4.37 -11.89 -5.57
CA TYR A 185 4.94 -10.98 -4.58
C TYR A 185 6.38 -11.35 -4.24
N ASP A 186 7.14 -10.40 -3.75
CA ASP A 186 8.50 -10.63 -3.27
C ASP A 186 8.45 -11.27 -1.85
N LEU A 187 8.27 -12.58 -1.82
CA LEU A 187 8.08 -13.35 -0.59
C LEU A 187 9.26 -13.24 0.39
N PRO A 188 10.53 -13.24 -0.09
CA PRO A 188 11.67 -13.10 0.82
C PRO A 188 11.67 -11.80 1.62
N VAL A 189 11.37 -10.64 1.00
CA VAL A 189 11.33 -9.35 1.73
C VAL A 189 10.14 -9.27 2.66
N ILE A 190 8.96 -9.79 2.25
CA ILE A 190 7.76 -9.88 3.10
C ILE A 190 8.09 -10.67 4.37
N LYS A 191 8.65 -11.86 4.20
CA LYS A 191 9.03 -12.72 5.33
C LYS A 191 10.10 -12.07 6.21
N ALA A 192 11.13 -11.48 5.63
CA ALA A 192 12.20 -10.83 6.39
C ALA A 192 11.69 -9.67 7.26
N MET A 193 10.74 -8.87 6.75
CA MET A 193 10.10 -7.81 7.53
C MET A 193 9.13 -8.35 8.58
N HIS A 194 8.32 -9.37 8.22
CA HIS A 194 7.42 -10.03 9.17
C HIS A 194 8.14 -10.61 10.37
N ASP A 195 9.29 -11.26 10.15
CA ASP A 195 10.07 -11.94 11.21
C ASP A 195 10.66 -10.96 12.25
N VAL A 196 10.77 -9.66 11.92
CA VAL A 196 11.43 -8.67 12.77
C VAL A 196 10.54 -7.50 13.22
N CYS A 197 9.35 -7.36 12.66
CA CYS A 197 8.40 -6.29 12.96
C CYS A 197 7.14 -6.85 13.65
N ASN A 198 6.53 -6.03 14.51
CA ASN A 198 5.23 -6.32 15.13
C ASN A 198 4.06 -5.77 14.28
N ALA A 199 4.34 -4.83 13.40
CA ALA A 199 3.37 -4.24 12.50
C ALA A 199 2.82 -5.25 11.49
N GLU A 200 1.56 -5.07 11.06
CA GLU A 200 1.00 -5.78 9.91
C GLU A 200 1.84 -5.49 8.65
N ILE A 201 2.13 -6.54 7.89
CA ILE A 201 2.81 -6.39 6.59
C ILE A 201 1.77 -6.40 5.48
N VAL A 202 1.78 -5.35 4.67
CA VAL A 202 0.97 -5.24 3.44
C VAL A 202 1.80 -5.70 2.26
N ALA A 203 1.52 -6.88 1.71
CA ALA A 203 2.18 -7.33 0.49
C ALA A 203 1.76 -6.46 -0.70
N SER A 204 2.71 -5.84 -1.40
CA SER A 204 2.47 -4.97 -2.56
C SER A 204 3.48 -5.22 -3.68
N GLY A 205 2.97 -5.18 -4.93
CA GLY A 205 3.76 -5.39 -6.14
C GLY A 205 3.94 -6.86 -6.52
N GLY A 206 3.42 -7.26 -7.70
CA GLY A 206 3.66 -8.57 -8.30
C GLY A 206 2.49 -9.54 -8.37
N ALA A 207 1.34 -9.26 -7.75
CA ALA A 207 0.17 -10.15 -7.84
C ALA A 207 -0.27 -10.39 -9.30
N GLY A 208 -0.50 -11.65 -9.66
CA GLY A 208 -0.91 -12.05 -11.01
C GLY A 208 -1.91 -13.19 -11.05
N LYS A 209 -1.98 -14.04 -10.02
CA LYS A 209 -2.88 -15.18 -9.88
C LYS A 209 -3.20 -15.46 -8.42
N LEU A 210 -4.22 -16.28 -8.17
CA LEU A 210 -4.73 -16.59 -6.82
C LEU A 210 -3.65 -17.16 -5.89
N GLU A 211 -2.78 -18.02 -6.42
CA GLU A 211 -1.70 -18.64 -5.65
C GLU A 211 -0.77 -17.60 -5.02
N HIS A 212 -0.47 -16.51 -5.74
CA HIS A 212 0.43 -15.46 -5.24
C HIS A 212 -0.08 -14.84 -3.94
N PHE A 213 -1.40 -14.69 -3.78
CA PHE A 213 -2.00 -14.16 -2.56
C PHE A 213 -1.84 -15.12 -1.38
N ALA A 214 -2.03 -16.44 -1.62
CA ALA A 214 -1.81 -17.46 -0.59
C ALA A 214 -0.34 -17.50 -0.16
N GLU A 215 0.59 -17.49 -1.11
CA GLU A 215 2.03 -17.48 -0.88
C GLU A 215 2.46 -16.26 -0.04
N ALA A 216 1.91 -15.06 -0.34
CA ALA A 216 2.20 -13.86 0.44
C ALA A 216 1.66 -13.96 1.88
N ALA A 217 0.46 -14.53 2.06
CA ALA A 217 -0.10 -14.78 3.39
C ALA A 217 0.73 -15.81 4.17
N GLU A 218 1.21 -16.86 3.53
CA GLU A 218 2.14 -17.84 4.12
C GLU A 218 3.49 -17.20 4.51
N ALA A 219 3.96 -16.22 3.75
CA ALA A 219 5.16 -15.46 4.05
C ALA A 219 4.98 -14.45 5.21
N GLY A 220 3.75 -14.28 5.73
CA GLY A 220 3.44 -13.46 6.90
C GLY A 220 2.72 -12.13 6.58
N ALA A 221 2.35 -11.85 5.33
CA ALA A 221 1.50 -10.72 5.02
C ALA A 221 0.08 -10.95 5.55
N THR A 222 -0.50 -9.94 6.19
CA THR A 222 -1.90 -9.97 6.66
C THR A 222 -2.82 -9.10 5.82
N VAL A 223 -2.26 -8.22 5.01
CA VAL A 223 -2.99 -7.41 4.03
C VAL A 223 -2.40 -7.67 2.65
N LEU A 224 -3.25 -8.01 1.69
CA LEU A 224 -2.86 -8.40 0.34
C LEU A 224 -3.32 -7.31 -0.64
N LEU A 225 -2.38 -6.44 -1.04
CA LEU A 225 -2.65 -5.31 -1.92
C LEU A 225 -2.39 -5.69 -3.37
N ALA A 226 -3.34 -5.39 -4.25
CA ALA A 226 -3.18 -5.50 -5.68
C ALA A 226 -3.98 -4.43 -6.43
N ALA A 227 -3.55 -4.12 -7.65
CA ALA A 227 -4.20 -3.15 -8.52
C ALA A 227 -4.67 -3.78 -9.84
N SER A 228 -3.75 -4.06 -10.75
CA SER A 228 -4.06 -4.46 -12.13
C SER A 228 -4.95 -5.70 -12.24
N VAL A 229 -4.76 -6.70 -11.39
CA VAL A 229 -5.55 -7.95 -11.43
C VAL A 229 -7.03 -7.70 -11.11
N PHE A 230 -7.33 -6.69 -10.29
CA PHE A 230 -8.70 -6.28 -9.96
C PHE A 230 -9.25 -5.30 -11.01
N HIS A 231 -8.47 -4.29 -11.43
CA HIS A 231 -8.91 -3.30 -12.43
C HIS A 231 -9.25 -3.93 -13.78
N PHE A 232 -8.53 -4.97 -14.18
CA PHE A 232 -8.75 -5.65 -15.46
C PHE A 232 -9.56 -6.94 -15.32
N HIS A 233 -10.26 -7.12 -14.17
CA HIS A 233 -11.13 -8.28 -13.91
C HIS A 233 -10.44 -9.63 -14.17
N MET A 234 -9.14 -9.73 -13.89
CA MET A 234 -8.39 -10.98 -13.99
C MET A 234 -8.67 -11.89 -12.79
N ILE A 235 -8.96 -11.30 -11.64
CA ILE A 235 -9.31 -11.96 -10.38
C ILE A 235 -10.46 -11.18 -9.76
N ASP A 236 -11.52 -11.87 -9.36
CA ASP A 236 -12.61 -11.31 -8.59
C ASP A 236 -12.34 -11.46 -7.09
N ILE A 237 -12.64 -10.42 -6.30
CA ILE A 237 -12.39 -10.42 -4.84
C ILE A 237 -13.15 -11.57 -4.14
N PRO A 238 -14.43 -11.85 -4.44
CA PRO A 238 -15.15 -12.98 -3.86
C PRO A 238 -14.53 -14.35 -4.22
N GLU A 239 -13.99 -14.51 -5.44
CA GLU A 239 -13.28 -15.72 -5.84
C GLU A 239 -11.98 -15.89 -5.05
N LEU A 240 -11.17 -14.81 -4.93
CA LEU A 240 -9.94 -14.81 -4.15
C LEU A 240 -10.21 -15.17 -2.68
N LYS A 241 -11.23 -14.59 -2.07
CA LYS A 241 -11.57 -14.86 -0.67
C LYS A 241 -11.98 -16.32 -0.47
N ARG A 242 -12.78 -16.91 -1.36
CA ARG A 242 -13.10 -18.34 -1.32
C ARG A 242 -11.85 -19.21 -1.46
N TYR A 243 -10.98 -18.87 -2.42
CA TYR A 243 -9.72 -19.58 -2.64
C TYR A 243 -8.82 -19.58 -1.39
N LEU A 244 -8.74 -18.47 -0.66
CA LEU A 244 -7.99 -18.36 0.59
C LEU A 244 -8.68 -19.13 1.73
N ALA A 245 -10.00 -19.03 1.87
CA ALA A 245 -10.78 -19.77 2.87
C ALA A 245 -10.64 -21.29 2.71
N ASP A 246 -10.68 -21.81 1.46
CA ASP A 246 -10.48 -23.22 1.15
C ASP A 246 -9.08 -23.73 1.53
N ARG A 247 -8.12 -22.81 1.74
CA ARG A 247 -6.77 -23.07 2.26
C ARG A 247 -6.61 -22.82 3.74
N ASN A 248 -7.73 -22.65 4.45
CA ASN A 248 -7.81 -22.42 5.90
C ASN A 248 -7.22 -21.07 6.35
N PHE A 249 -7.12 -20.08 5.48
CA PHE A 249 -6.87 -18.70 5.92
C PHE A 249 -8.14 -18.09 6.52
N ASP A 250 -7.97 -17.29 7.57
CA ASP A 250 -9.08 -16.53 8.17
C ASP A 250 -9.36 -15.29 7.30
N VAL A 251 -10.42 -15.32 6.51
CA VAL A 251 -10.89 -14.23 5.64
C VAL A 251 -12.37 -13.97 5.87
N ALA A 252 -12.80 -12.72 5.73
CA ALA A 252 -14.22 -12.38 5.73
C ALA A 252 -14.82 -12.72 4.35
N LEU A 253 -15.79 -13.63 4.29
CA LEU A 253 -16.54 -13.98 3.08
C LEU A 253 -17.72 -13.04 2.88
#